data_d9b9b3b5443cc21f4f3bf266b2aeb537
#
_entry.id   d9b9b3b5443cc21f4f3bf266b2aeb537
#
_cell.length_a   1.000
_cell.length_b   1.000
_cell.length_c   1.000
_cell.angle_alpha   90.00
_cell.angle_beta   90.00
_cell.angle_gamma   90.00
#
_symmetry.space_group_name_H-M   'P 1'
#
loop_
_entity.id
_entity.type
_entity.pdbx_description
1 polymer ?
#
loop_
_entity_poly.entity_id
_entity_poly.type
_entity_poly.pdbx_seq_one_letter_code
_entity_poly.pdbx_strand_id
1 'polypeptide(L)'
;VWTRYRRDLDALLRLLQEHQSALAQGDLVKRFAARLREASSSGSTLYPIEVQIDNRQSARYTVLTIEAQDTTGFLYELTNALALNDLYIARVTVDTLGSHVHDTLYVTDARGDKITAPARQRELRAAIVLVKHFTHLLPRSPDPESALLHFRAFLGQLFSQPNWPDELVSLERPEVLSALARLLGVSDFLWNDFLRMQYANLFPVVRDVDALHAARPRAQLAADLDARLRATPDAPGRRDVINAFKDREMFRIDMRYILGHVTEFGQFSGELSDLADVVVQATFGVVLQPLLAEHGAPLLDPVADQTPASAPTACPLTVCALGKAGGRELGFASDIELLFIYAGSGQTRGPAVISNAEFYERLVQSFVSTIRAKREGI
;
A
#
# COMPACT_ATOMS: atom_id res chain seq x y z
N VAL A 1 -3.96 -19.23 38.06
CA VAL A 1 -3.57 -18.08 37.24
C VAL A 1 -2.10 -17.78 37.42
N TRP A 2 -1.59 -17.46 38.60
CA TRP A 2 -0.20 -17.05 38.84
C TRP A 2 0.85 -18.09 38.49
N THR A 3 0.58 -19.40 38.69
CA THR A 3 1.50 -20.50 38.33
C THR A 3 1.70 -20.58 36.81
N ARG A 4 0.62 -20.43 36.03
CA ARG A 4 0.66 -20.40 34.58
C ARG A 4 1.43 -19.16 34.09
N TYR A 5 1.13 -17.99 34.67
CA TYR A 5 1.79 -16.73 34.33
C TYR A 5 3.32 -16.83 34.53
N ARG A 6 3.77 -17.33 35.71
CA ARG A 6 5.21 -17.52 35.99
C ARG A 6 5.87 -18.43 34.96
N ARG A 7 5.27 -19.60 34.70
CA ARG A 7 5.81 -20.54 33.72
C ARG A 7 5.95 -19.91 32.34
N ASP A 8 4.94 -19.17 31.92
CA ASP A 8 4.89 -18.53 30.62
C ASP A 8 5.92 -17.40 30.52
N LEU A 9 6.10 -16.61 31.57
CA LEU A 9 7.13 -15.59 31.67
C LEU A 9 8.55 -16.20 31.65
N ASP A 10 8.78 -17.26 32.43
CA ASP A 10 10.06 -17.95 32.47
C ASP A 10 10.44 -18.52 31.09
N ALA A 11 9.47 -19.06 30.33
CA ALA A 11 9.68 -19.54 28.98
C ALA A 11 10.12 -18.40 28.03
N LEU A 12 9.44 -17.27 28.06
CA LEU A 12 9.78 -16.11 27.25
C LEU A 12 11.14 -15.52 27.61
N LEU A 13 11.47 -15.41 28.90
CA LEU A 13 12.76 -14.92 29.38
C LEU A 13 13.91 -15.83 28.90
N ARG A 14 13.72 -17.16 28.89
CA ARG A 14 14.72 -18.11 28.34
C ARG A 14 14.98 -17.84 26.86
N LEU A 15 13.92 -17.71 26.05
CA LEU A 15 14.07 -17.39 24.62
C LEU A 15 14.84 -16.09 24.40
N LEU A 16 14.60 -15.06 25.22
CA LEU A 16 15.34 -13.81 25.15
C LEU A 16 16.80 -13.96 25.58
N GLN A 17 17.09 -14.74 26.62
CA GLN A 17 18.46 -15.04 27.06
C GLN A 17 19.26 -15.84 26.01
N GLU A 18 18.56 -16.70 25.24
CA GLU A 18 19.12 -17.48 24.13
C GLU A 18 19.21 -16.66 22.82
N HIS A 19 19.00 -15.35 22.86
CA HIS A 19 18.96 -14.46 21.70
C HIS A 19 17.92 -14.83 20.63
N GLN A 20 16.87 -15.55 21.00
CA GLN A 20 15.77 -15.96 20.14
C GLN A 20 14.59 -14.98 20.23
N SER A 21 14.85 -13.69 20.10
CA SER A 21 13.84 -12.62 20.28
C SER A 21 12.66 -12.75 19.30
N ALA A 22 12.90 -13.20 18.07
CA ALA A 22 11.83 -13.41 17.09
C ALA A 22 10.85 -14.51 17.52
N LEU A 23 11.36 -15.60 18.12
CA LEU A 23 10.51 -16.68 18.65
C LEU A 23 9.71 -16.21 19.87
N ALA A 24 10.34 -15.45 20.77
CA ALA A 24 9.65 -14.88 21.93
C ALA A 24 8.52 -13.93 21.50
N GLN A 25 8.77 -13.08 20.50
CA GLN A 25 7.76 -12.19 19.93
C GLN A 25 6.61 -12.98 19.27
N GLY A 26 6.92 -14.00 18.47
CA GLY A 26 5.92 -14.85 17.84
C GLY A 26 5.02 -15.58 18.86
N ASP A 27 5.59 -16.08 19.98
CA ASP A 27 4.80 -16.69 21.04
C ASP A 27 3.88 -15.68 21.76
N LEU A 28 4.36 -14.47 22.01
CA LEU A 28 3.55 -13.38 22.56
C LEU A 28 2.39 -13.02 21.65
N VAL A 29 2.63 -12.88 20.34
CA VAL A 29 1.59 -12.59 19.36
C VAL A 29 0.51 -13.66 19.34
N LYS A 30 0.89 -14.94 19.30
CA LYS A 30 -0.06 -16.07 19.33
C LYS A 30 -0.93 -16.06 20.58
N ARG A 31 -0.33 -15.83 21.75
CA ARG A 31 -1.07 -15.75 23.02
C ARG A 31 -2.03 -14.57 23.03
N PHE A 32 -1.61 -13.46 22.48
CA PHE A 32 -2.44 -12.26 22.38
C PHE A 32 -3.60 -12.48 21.40
N ALA A 33 -3.33 -13.01 20.20
CA ALA A 33 -4.36 -13.34 19.21
C ALA A 33 -5.42 -14.32 19.77
N ALA A 34 -5.00 -15.32 20.57
CA ALA A 34 -5.94 -16.20 21.25
C ALA A 34 -6.87 -15.44 22.19
N ARG A 35 -6.36 -14.45 22.91
CA ARG A 35 -7.18 -13.60 23.78
C ARG A 35 -8.11 -12.68 23.02
N LEU A 36 -7.68 -12.16 21.88
CA LEU A 36 -8.53 -11.32 21.01
C LEU A 36 -9.73 -12.09 20.47
N ARG A 37 -9.55 -13.37 20.13
CA ARG A 37 -10.66 -14.22 19.68
C ARG A 37 -11.70 -14.50 20.77
N GLU A 38 -11.28 -14.47 22.03
CA GLU A 38 -12.18 -14.61 23.20
C GLU A 38 -12.86 -13.27 23.56
N ALA A 39 -12.30 -12.15 23.15
CA ALA A 39 -12.84 -10.84 23.45
C ALA A 39 -14.07 -10.55 22.55
N SER A 40 -15.17 -10.15 23.16
CA SER A 40 -16.35 -9.68 22.43
C SER A 40 -15.96 -8.45 21.59
N SER A 41 -16.44 -8.40 20.33
CA SER A 41 -16.21 -7.24 19.46
C SER A 41 -16.77 -5.98 20.10
N SER A 42 -15.90 -5.09 20.55
CA SER A 42 -16.30 -3.74 20.99
C SER A 42 -16.90 -2.96 19.81
N GLY A 43 -17.78 -2.02 20.09
CA GLY A 43 -18.44 -1.20 19.07
C GLY A 43 -17.45 -0.47 18.13
N SER A 44 -17.94 0.08 17.01
CA SER A 44 -17.11 0.89 16.07
C SER A 44 -16.73 2.26 16.61
N THR A 45 -17.30 2.65 17.73
CA THR A 45 -17.07 3.97 18.32
C THR A 45 -15.67 4.03 18.91
N LEU A 46 -14.86 4.95 18.40
CA LEU A 46 -13.59 5.30 19.02
C LEU A 46 -13.87 6.19 20.22
N TYR A 47 -13.29 5.83 21.36
CA TYR A 47 -13.43 6.61 22.57
C TYR A 47 -12.32 7.65 22.66
N PRO A 48 -12.59 8.82 23.25
CA PRO A 48 -11.56 9.83 23.49
C PRO A 48 -10.37 9.23 24.28
N ILE A 49 -9.18 9.65 23.90
CA ILE A 49 -7.95 9.30 24.59
C ILE A 49 -7.32 10.58 25.07
N GLU A 50 -7.03 10.65 26.35
CA GLU A 50 -6.26 11.73 26.91
C GLU A 50 -4.81 11.29 27.12
N VAL A 51 -3.87 12.00 26.51
CA VAL A 51 -2.44 11.74 26.64
C VAL A 51 -1.76 12.98 27.17
N GLN A 52 -1.27 12.91 28.40
CA GLN A 52 -0.52 13.97 29.05
C GLN A 52 0.97 13.61 29.07
N ILE A 53 1.81 14.58 28.74
CA ILE A 53 3.27 14.44 28.75
C ILE A 53 3.83 15.48 29.71
N ASP A 54 4.38 15.02 30.83
CA ASP A 54 4.89 15.90 31.88
C ASP A 54 6.36 15.64 32.19
N ASN A 55 7.17 16.69 32.06
CA ASN A 55 8.59 16.69 32.39
C ASN A 55 8.90 17.23 33.78
N ARG A 56 7.88 17.62 34.59
CA ARG A 56 8.06 18.19 35.91
C ARG A 56 7.88 17.16 37.03
N GLN A 57 7.06 16.14 36.82
CA GLN A 57 6.75 15.09 37.82
C GLN A 57 7.96 14.24 38.20
N SER A 58 8.97 14.15 37.35
CA SER A 58 10.18 13.37 37.64
C SER A 58 11.44 14.18 37.31
N ALA A 59 12.46 14.06 38.14
CA ALA A 59 13.76 14.68 37.86
C ALA A 59 14.46 14.01 36.66
N ARG A 60 14.24 12.70 36.45
CA ARG A 60 14.97 11.87 35.49
C ARG A 60 14.17 11.46 34.25
N TYR A 61 12.87 11.30 34.36
CA TYR A 61 12.03 10.72 33.32
C TYR A 61 11.01 11.72 32.77
N THR A 62 10.63 11.57 31.52
CA THR A 62 9.37 12.09 31.02
C THR A 62 8.25 11.18 31.51
N VAL A 63 7.21 11.74 32.09
CA VAL A 63 6.05 10.99 32.57
C VAL A 63 4.92 11.10 31.56
N LEU A 64 4.46 9.95 31.08
CA LEU A 64 3.31 9.83 30.19
C LEU A 64 2.13 9.34 31.03
N THR A 65 1.02 10.06 31.01
CA THR A 65 -0.24 9.62 31.59
C THR A 65 -1.25 9.41 30.48
N ILE A 66 -1.85 8.24 30.42
CA ILE A 66 -2.81 7.85 29.38
C ILE A 66 -4.12 7.47 30.04
N GLU A 67 -5.17 8.23 29.74
CA GLU A 67 -6.53 7.94 30.19
C GLU A 67 -7.37 7.51 28.99
N ALA A 68 -7.92 6.30 29.05
CA ALA A 68 -8.66 5.73 27.94
C ALA A 68 -9.58 4.58 28.42
N GLN A 69 -10.48 4.14 27.57
CA GLN A 69 -11.19 2.88 27.78
C GLN A 69 -10.20 1.70 27.70
N ASP A 70 -10.37 0.69 28.56
CA ASP A 70 -9.56 -0.52 28.51
C ASP A 70 -9.67 -1.21 27.14
N THR A 71 -8.54 -1.60 26.61
CA THR A 71 -8.44 -2.25 25.29
C THR A 71 -7.43 -3.38 25.38
N THR A 72 -7.89 -4.58 25.05
CA THR A 72 -7.02 -5.76 25.06
C THR A 72 -5.79 -5.56 24.16
N GLY A 73 -4.60 -5.68 24.75
CA GLY A 73 -3.31 -5.60 24.05
C GLY A 73 -2.75 -4.21 23.81
N PHE A 74 -3.44 -3.17 24.27
CA PHE A 74 -2.93 -1.80 24.12
C PHE A 74 -1.51 -1.62 24.66
N LEU A 75 -1.25 -2.02 25.90
CA LEU A 75 0.09 -1.89 26.52
C LEU A 75 1.16 -2.67 25.75
N TYR A 76 0.81 -3.82 25.19
CA TYR A 76 1.73 -4.61 24.38
C TYR A 76 2.15 -3.86 23.08
N GLU A 77 1.19 -3.34 22.34
CA GLU A 77 1.49 -2.56 21.13
C GLU A 77 2.08 -1.19 21.45
N LEU A 78 1.67 -0.57 22.55
CA LEU A 78 2.29 0.68 23.01
C LEU A 78 3.77 0.50 23.30
N THR A 79 4.17 -0.57 24.00
CA THR A 79 5.59 -0.82 24.29
C THR A 79 6.40 -1.06 23.02
N ASN A 80 5.83 -1.75 22.02
CA ASN A 80 6.46 -1.91 20.71
C ASN A 80 6.60 -0.57 19.98
N ALA A 81 5.55 0.25 19.95
CA ALA A 81 5.58 1.55 19.29
C ALA A 81 6.59 2.50 19.94
N LEU A 82 6.69 2.48 21.26
CA LEU A 82 7.69 3.26 21.99
C LEU A 82 9.12 2.78 21.64
N ALA A 83 9.35 1.47 21.61
CA ALA A 83 10.63 0.90 21.22
C ALA A 83 11.01 1.25 19.78
N LEU A 84 10.08 1.20 18.82
CA LEU A 84 10.29 1.63 17.43
C LEU A 84 10.62 3.12 17.30
N ASN A 85 10.28 3.93 18.30
CA ASN A 85 10.61 5.34 18.39
C ASN A 85 11.84 5.62 19.26
N ASP A 86 12.67 4.62 19.52
CA ASP A 86 13.87 4.73 20.37
C ASP A 86 13.57 5.27 21.78
N LEU A 87 12.43 4.89 22.35
CA LEU A 87 12.03 5.25 23.69
C LEU A 87 12.12 4.06 24.65
N TYR A 88 12.68 4.30 25.81
CA TYR A 88 12.90 3.28 26.83
C TYR A 88 11.97 3.51 28.02
N ILE A 89 11.30 2.45 28.44
CA ILE A 89 10.39 2.46 29.57
C ILE A 89 11.15 2.00 30.81
N ALA A 90 11.26 2.90 31.81
CA ALA A 90 11.89 2.58 33.07
C ALA A 90 10.87 2.02 34.09
N ARG A 91 9.62 2.46 34.03
CA ARG A 91 8.55 2.05 34.95
C ARG A 91 7.19 2.21 34.28
N VAL A 92 6.27 1.30 34.58
CA VAL A 92 4.84 1.39 34.23
C VAL A 92 4.03 1.20 35.48
N THR A 93 3.00 2.01 35.67
CA THR A 93 1.93 1.81 36.64
C THR A 93 0.62 1.72 35.87
N VAL A 94 -0.14 0.68 36.11
CA VAL A 94 -1.41 0.40 35.43
C VAL A 94 -2.51 0.40 36.49
N ASP A 95 -3.44 1.30 36.36
CA ASP A 95 -4.61 1.37 37.22
C ASP A 95 -5.87 1.25 36.35
N THR A 96 -6.73 0.29 36.70
CA THR A 96 -7.99 0.04 36.00
C THR A 96 -9.17 0.27 36.93
N LEU A 97 -10.05 1.18 36.55
CA LEU A 97 -11.29 1.46 37.28
C LEU A 97 -12.49 1.18 36.36
N GLY A 98 -13.13 0.02 36.57
CA GLY A 98 -14.19 -0.43 35.66
C GLY A 98 -13.67 -0.73 34.24
N SER A 99 -14.18 0.00 33.26
CA SER A 99 -13.73 -0.11 31.85
C SER A 99 -12.72 0.97 31.44
N HIS A 100 -12.23 1.78 32.40
CA HIS A 100 -11.28 2.86 32.14
C HIS A 100 -9.92 2.51 32.71
N VAL A 101 -8.88 2.82 31.96
CA VAL A 101 -7.48 2.66 32.38
C VAL A 101 -6.84 4.03 32.59
N HIS A 102 -5.99 4.10 33.61
CA HIS A 102 -5.11 5.21 33.90
C HIS A 102 -3.68 4.69 33.97
N ASP A 103 -3.00 4.71 32.84
CA ASP A 103 -1.66 4.16 32.70
C ASP A 103 -0.62 5.27 32.83
N THR A 104 0.38 5.07 33.68
CA THR A 104 1.49 6.01 33.88
C THR A 104 2.80 5.33 33.49
N LEU A 105 3.50 5.89 32.51
CA LEU A 105 4.79 5.39 32.03
C LEU A 105 5.89 6.42 32.28
N TYR A 106 7.02 5.95 32.80
CA TYR A 106 8.23 6.74 32.99
C TYR A 106 9.22 6.39 31.87
N VAL A 107 9.49 7.32 30.97
CA VAL A 107 10.25 7.06 29.73
C VAL A 107 11.44 7.99 29.56
N THR A 108 12.42 7.53 28.80
CA THR A 108 13.58 8.31 28.31
C THR A 108 13.78 8.04 26.83
N ASP A 109 14.59 8.87 26.18
CA ASP A 109 15.15 8.56 24.86
C ASP A 109 16.30 7.53 24.95
N ALA A 110 16.89 7.21 23.80
CA ALA A 110 18.02 6.27 23.70
C ALA A 110 19.29 6.71 24.46
N ARG A 111 19.40 7.99 24.80
CA ARG A 111 20.53 8.55 25.58
C ARG A 111 20.26 8.55 27.08
N GLY A 112 19.05 8.20 27.49
CA GLY A 112 18.59 8.29 28.87
C GLY A 112 18.07 9.68 29.26
N ASP A 113 17.85 10.56 28.28
CA ASP A 113 17.38 11.92 28.50
C ASP A 113 15.86 12.03 28.42
N LYS A 114 15.30 13.12 28.97
CA LYS A 114 13.89 13.45 28.87
C LYS A 114 13.52 13.90 27.47
N ILE A 115 12.28 13.63 27.09
CA ILE A 115 11.70 14.07 25.82
C ILE A 115 11.17 15.50 25.98
N THR A 116 12.01 16.48 25.72
CA THR A 116 11.69 17.91 25.93
C THR A 116 11.29 18.65 24.67
N ALA A 117 11.73 18.18 23.48
CA ALA A 117 11.43 18.80 22.21
C ALA A 117 9.91 18.72 21.88
N PRO A 118 9.22 19.87 21.62
CA PRO A 118 7.78 19.87 21.38
C PRO A 118 7.35 19.03 20.16
N ALA A 119 8.18 18.99 19.11
CA ALA A 119 7.93 18.15 17.94
C ALA A 119 7.90 16.67 18.34
N ARG A 120 8.91 16.22 19.10
CA ARG A 120 8.98 14.82 19.55
C ARG A 120 7.85 14.44 20.51
N GLN A 121 7.36 15.37 21.32
CA GLN A 121 6.19 15.14 22.17
C GLN A 121 4.90 15.01 21.34
N ARG A 122 4.75 15.78 20.25
CA ARG A 122 3.61 15.62 19.32
C ARG A 122 3.64 14.25 18.63
N GLU A 123 4.80 13.84 18.13
CA GLU A 123 4.99 12.52 17.53
C GLU A 123 4.60 11.41 18.50
N LEU A 124 5.09 11.49 19.72
CA LEU A 124 4.81 10.49 20.75
C LEU A 124 3.31 10.41 21.07
N ARG A 125 2.65 11.55 21.25
CA ARG A 125 1.20 11.60 21.48
C ARG A 125 0.44 10.96 20.33
N ALA A 126 0.81 11.31 19.12
CA ALA A 126 0.23 10.79 17.90
C ALA A 126 0.39 9.27 17.78
N ALA A 127 1.57 8.74 18.08
CA ALA A 127 1.82 7.29 18.08
C ALA A 127 0.95 6.56 19.10
N ILE A 128 0.80 7.10 20.31
CA ILE A 128 -0.04 6.52 21.37
C ILE A 128 -1.51 6.46 20.93
N VAL A 129 -2.02 7.54 20.37
CA VAL A 129 -3.41 7.61 19.87
C VAL A 129 -3.64 6.58 18.75
N LEU A 130 -2.75 6.51 17.77
CA LEU A 130 -2.82 5.56 16.68
C LEU A 130 -2.85 4.11 17.18
N VAL A 131 -1.92 3.75 18.05
CA VAL A 131 -1.85 2.39 18.63
C VAL A 131 -3.12 2.06 19.39
N LYS A 132 -3.64 2.99 20.16
CA LYS A 132 -4.86 2.78 20.96
C LYS A 132 -6.07 2.52 20.07
N HIS A 133 -6.26 3.34 19.06
CA HIS A 133 -7.37 3.19 18.13
C HIS A 133 -7.25 1.90 17.32
N PHE A 134 -6.06 1.57 16.84
CA PHE A 134 -5.83 0.33 16.10
C PHE A 134 -6.13 -0.90 16.96
N THR A 135 -5.61 -0.96 18.19
CA THR A 135 -5.84 -2.11 19.09
C THR A 135 -7.31 -2.26 19.47
N HIS A 136 -8.07 -1.16 19.52
CA HIS A 136 -9.53 -1.20 19.72
C HIS A 136 -10.26 -1.85 18.53
N LEU A 137 -9.78 -1.63 17.31
CA LEU A 137 -10.40 -2.16 16.09
C LEU A 137 -9.87 -3.54 15.70
N LEU A 138 -8.75 -3.97 16.27
CA LEU A 138 -8.08 -5.23 15.96
C LEU A 138 -8.99 -6.48 16.03
N PRO A 139 -9.93 -6.60 17.02
CA PRO A 139 -10.87 -7.74 17.07
C PRO A 139 -11.82 -7.85 15.87
N ARG A 140 -11.92 -6.78 15.06
CA ARG A 140 -12.74 -6.72 13.83
C ARG A 140 -11.97 -7.09 12.57
N SER A 141 -10.66 -7.23 12.67
CA SER A 141 -9.83 -7.69 11.56
C SER A 141 -10.23 -9.11 11.14
N PRO A 142 -10.21 -9.45 9.86
CA PRO A 142 -10.41 -10.81 9.38
C PRO A 142 -9.46 -11.81 10.02
N ASP A 143 -8.20 -11.42 10.22
CA ASP A 143 -7.19 -12.15 10.98
C ASP A 143 -6.45 -11.20 11.93
N PRO A 144 -6.83 -11.17 13.22
CA PRO A 144 -6.19 -10.30 14.20
C PRO A 144 -4.70 -10.60 14.45
N GLU A 145 -4.26 -11.84 14.25
CA GLU A 145 -2.85 -12.23 14.42
C GLU A 145 -1.98 -11.61 13.32
N SER A 146 -2.36 -11.82 12.06
CA SER A 146 -1.70 -11.22 10.91
C SER A 146 -1.78 -9.69 10.96
N ALA A 147 -2.94 -9.12 11.30
CA ALA A 147 -3.11 -7.67 11.44
C ALA A 147 -2.14 -7.06 12.45
N LEU A 148 -1.89 -7.74 13.57
CA LEU A 148 -0.96 -7.27 14.59
C LEU A 148 0.49 -7.25 14.09
N LEU A 149 0.91 -8.32 13.40
CA LEU A 149 2.26 -8.42 12.82
C LEU A 149 2.46 -7.35 11.74
N HIS A 150 1.49 -7.21 10.85
CA HIS A 150 1.53 -6.24 9.76
C HIS A 150 1.48 -4.80 10.29
N PHE A 151 0.73 -4.55 11.37
CA PHE A 151 0.68 -3.23 11.99
C PHE A 151 2.05 -2.78 12.51
N ARG A 152 2.84 -3.69 13.07
CA ARG A 152 4.22 -3.37 13.47
C ARG A 152 5.10 -3.00 12.30
N ALA A 153 5.03 -3.78 11.21
CA ALA A 153 5.75 -3.45 9.99
C ALA A 153 5.31 -2.09 9.43
N PHE A 154 4.00 -1.83 9.46
CA PHE A 154 3.41 -0.55 9.09
C PHE A 154 3.93 0.60 9.95
N LEU A 155 3.94 0.46 11.28
CA LEU A 155 4.47 1.49 12.19
C LEU A 155 5.95 1.76 11.93
N GLY A 156 6.76 0.71 11.71
CA GLY A 156 8.18 0.86 11.38
C GLY A 156 8.41 1.69 10.11
N GLN A 157 7.61 1.45 9.07
CA GLN A 157 7.65 2.23 7.84
C GLN A 157 7.12 3.66 8.03
N LEU A 158 6.01 3.81 8.76
CA LEU A 158 5.41 5.12 9.06
C LEU A 158 6.41 6.01 9.80
N PHE A 159 6.98 5.54 10.90
CA PHE A 159 7.89 6.32 11.73
C PHE A 159 9.22 6.64 11.06
N SER A 160 9.58 5.93 10.00
CA SER A 160 10.75 6.26 9.18
C SER A 160 10.54 7.47 8.26
N GLN A 161 9.29 7.91 8.06
CA GLN A 161 8.96 9.06 7.21
C GLN A 161 9.13 10.38 7.99
N PRO A 162 9.78 11.41 7.44
CA PRO A 162 10.03 12.67 8.17
C PRO A 162 8.75 13.41 8.60
N ASN A 163 7.68 13.28 7.83
CA ASN A 163 6.41 14.01 8.03
C ASN A 163 5.27 13.11 8.52
N TRP A 164 5.59 11.98 9.13
CA TRP A 164 4.58 11.02 9.55
C TRP A 164 3.51 11.59 10.52
N PRO A 165 3.78 12.59 11.38
CA PRO A 165 2.72 13.17 12.22
C PRO A 165 1.61 13.86 11.42
N ASP A 166 1.92 14.41 10.25
CA ASP A 166 0.93 15.04 9.36
C ASP A 166 0.01 13.99 8.72
N GLU A 167 0.52 12.79 8.52
CA GLU A 167 -0.26 11.65 8.01
C GLU A 167 -1.30 11.14 9.02
N LEU A 168 -1.04 11.33 10.32
CA LEU A 168 -1.92 10.86 11.40
C LEU A 168 -3.27 11.55 11.44
N VAL A 169 -3.35 12.82 11.02
CA VAL A 169 -4.64 13.53 10.94
C VAL A 169 -5.64 12.75 10.08
N SER A 170 -5.13 12.08 9.04
CA SER A 170 -5.96 11.21 8.20
C SER A 170 -6.32 9.87 8.89
N LEU A 171 -5.46 9.37 9.76
CA LEU A 171 -5.65 8.12 10.49
C LEU A 171 -6.54 8.27 11.75
N GLU A 172 -6.90 9.48 12.15
CA GLU A 172 -7.82 9.71 13.26
C GLU A 172 -9.29 9.42 12.91
N ARG A 173 -9.61 9.30 11.62
CA ARG A 173 -10.97 8.96 11.17
C ARG A 173 -11.27 7.48 11.44
N PRO A 174 -12.41 7.16 12.11
CA PRO A 174 -12.78 5.77 12.41
C PRO A 174 -12.89 4.86 11.20
N GLU A 175 -13.38 5.41 10.06
CA GLU A 175 -13.54 4.68 8.80
C GLU A 175 -12.17 4.28 8.25
N VAL A 176 -11.21 5.19 8.32
CA VAL A 176 -9.83 4.98 7.87
C VAL A 176 -9.13 3.92 8.70
N LEU A 177 -9.25 4.01 10.02
CA LEU A 177 -8.67 3.01 10.93
C LEU A 177 -9.33 1.64 10.80
N SER A 178 -10.65 1.60 10.57
CA SER A 178 -11.37 0.35 10.31
C SER A 178 -10.92 -0.28 9.00
N ALA A 179 -10.73 0.53 7.97
CA ALA A 179 -10.17 0.09 6.69
C ALA A 179 -8.75 -0.46 6.86
N LEU A 180 -7.90 0.25 7.61
CA LEU A 180 -6.54 -0.16 7.92
C LEU A 180 -6.51 -1.49 8.71
N ALA A 181 -7.33 -1.65 9.74
CA ALA A 181 -7.41 -2.89 10.51
C ALA A 181 -7.85 -4.09 9.64
N ARG A 182 -8.79 -3.87 8.72
CA ARG A 182 -9.19 -4.88 7.74
C ARG A 182 -8.08 -5.23 6.78
N LEU A 183 -7.41 -4.21 6.23
CA LEU A 183 -6.32 -4.36 5.30
C LEU A 183 -5.15 -5.14 5.90
N LEU A 184 -4.73 -4.77 7.09
CA LEU A 184 -3.62 -5.42 7.79
C LEU A 184 -3.95 -6.87 8.21
N GLY A 185 -5.23 -7.22 8.30
CA GLY A 185 -5.69 -8.58 8.57
C GLY A 185 -5.94 -9.45 7.35
N VAL A 186 -5.49 -9.05 6.16
CA VAL A 186 -5.51 -9.90 4.98
C VAL A 186 -4.38 -10.95 5.04
N SER A 187 -4.36 -11.87 4.07
CA SER A 187 -3.35 -12.91 4.02
C SER A 187 -1.93 -12.34 3.92
N ASP A 188 -0.97 -13.10 4.46
CA ASP A 188 0.46 -12.76 4.37
C ASP A 188 0.93 -12.55 2.93
N PHE A 189 0.34 -13.28 1.97
CA PHE A 189 0.58 -13.10 0.55
C PHE A 189 0.24 -11.67 0.11
N LEU A 190 -0.98 -11.22 0.37
CA LEU A 190 -1.41 -9.86 -0.02
C LEU A 190 -0.60 -8.77 0.70
N TRP A 191 -0.23 -9.01 1.96
CA TRP A 191 0.59 -8.06 2.69
C TRP A 191 2.02 -7.99 2.14
N ASN A 192 2.70 -9.12 2.04
CA ASN A 192 4.12 -9.16 1.68
C ASN A 192 4.35 -8.80 0.22
N ASP A 193 3.52 -9.33 -0.68
CA ASP A 193 3.76 -9.24 -2.11
C ASP A 193 3.08 -8.01 -2.73
N PHE A 194 2.11 -7.42 -2.03
CA PHE A 194 1.30 -6.37 -2.61
C PHE A 194 1.27 -5.08 -1.78
N LEU A 195 0.80 -5.15 -0.53
CA LEU A 195 0.51 -3.95 0.26
C LEU A 195 1.76 -3.27 0.81
N ARG A 196 2.72 -4.05 1.29
CA ARG A 196 3.99 -3.52 1.80
C ARG A 196 4.76 -2.74 0.74
N MET A 197 4.73 -3.22 -0.51
CA MET A 197 5.40 -2.58 -1.63
C MET A 197 4.71 -1.30 -2.11
N GLN A 198 3.43 -1.11 -1.74
CA GLN A 198 2.63 0.04 -2.15
C GLN A 198 2.38 1.05 -1.03
N TYR A 199 3.20 1.04 0.00
CA TYR A 199 3.05 1.95 1.13
C TYR A 199 2.88 3.43 0.72
N ALA A 200 3.60 3.87 -0.31
CA ALA A 200 3.47 5.22 -0.85
C ALA A 200 2.06 5.54 -1.40
N ASN A 201 1.32 4.51 -1.84
CA ASN A 201 -0.04 4.66 -2.36
C ASN A 201 -1.11 4.51 -1.25
N LEU A 202 -0.75 3.96 -0.09
CA LEU A 202 -1.69 3.71 0.99
C LEU A 202 -2.33 5.01 1.50
N PHE A 203 -1.51 6.00 1.90
CA PHE A 203 -2.02 7.24 2.49
C PHE A 203 -2.91 8.05 1.55
N PRO A 204 -2.55 8.28 0.27
CA PRO A 204 -3.44 8.96 -0.66
C PRO A 204 -4.81 8.29 -0.81
N VAL A 205 -4.86 6.96 -0.79
CA VAL A 205 -6.11 6.20 -0.91
C VAL A 205 -6.90 6.21 0.39
N VAL A 206 -6.23 6.01 1.52
CA VAL A 206 -6.84 5.97 2.85
C VAL A 206 -7.36 7.34 3.29
N ARG A 207 -6.75 8.45 2.85
CA ARG A 207 -7.26 9.80 3.10
C ARG A 207 -8.62 10.06 2.47
N ASP A 208 -8.91 9.44 1.35
CA ASP A 208 -10.16 9.61 0.62
C ASP A 208 -10.93 8.29 0.53
N VAL A 209 -11.25 7.74 1.71
CA VAL A 209 -12.04 6.49 1.82
C VAL A 209 -13.39 6.63 1.12
N ASP A 210 -13.96 7.84 1.13
CA ASP A 210 -15.25 8.09 0.47
C ASP A 210 -15.17 7.89 -1.05
N ALA A 211 -14.03 8.20 -1.68
CA ALA A 211 -13.79 7.94 -3.10
C ALA A 211 -13.69 6.44 -3.43
N LEU A 212 -13.51 5.57 -2.42
CA LEU A 212 -13.51 4.11 -2.61
C LEU A 212 -14.92 3.54 -2.82
N HIS A 213 -15.98 4.26 -2.46
CA HIS A 213 -17.34 3.74 -2.61
C HIS A 213 -17.78 3.56 -4.07
N ALA A 214 -17.27 4.37 -4.98
CA ALA A 214 -17.63 4.33 -6.40
C ALA A 214 -16.49 3.80 -7.29
N ALA A 215 -16.85 2.95 -8.28
CA ALA A 215 -15.94 2.60 -9.36
C ALA A 215 -15.64 3.82 -10.23
N ARG A 216 -14.43 3.90 -10.77
CA ARG A 216 -14.07 4.90 -11.79
C ARG A 216 -14.29 4.28 -13.18
N PRO A 217 -15.24 4.76 -13.98
CA PRO A 217 -15.43 4.26 -15.34
C PRO A 217 -14.18 4.39 -16.21
N ARG A 218 -13.99 3.49 -17.16
CA ARG A 218 -12.85 3.49 -18.10
C ARG A 218 -12.64 4.86 -18.76
N ALA A 219 -13.72 5.53 -19.16
CA ALA A 219 -13.65 6.86 -19.78
C ALA A 219 -13.05 7.93 -18.83
N GLN A 220 -13.39 7.85 -17.54
CA GLN A 220 -12.83 8.75 -16.53
C GLN A 220 -11.35 8.48 -16.27
N LEU A 221 -10.94 7.20 -16.19
CA LEU A 221 -9.54 6.82 -16.06
C LEU A 221 -8.72 7.31 -17.26
N ALA A 222 -9.23 7.11 -18.47
CA ALA A 222 -8.58 7.59 -19.70
C ALA A 222 -8.44 9.11 -19.71
N ALA A 223 -9.50 9.85 -19.39
CA ALA A 223 -9.48 11.32 -19.39
C ALA A 223 -8.50 11.89 -18.34
N ASP A 224 -8.41 11.29 -17.15
CA ASP A 224 -7.45 11.70 -16.10
C ASP A 224 -6.01 11.43 -16.54
N LEU A 225 -5.71 10.23 -17.06
CA LEU A 225 -4.37 9.90 -17.54
C LEU A 225 -3.95 10.81 -18.70
N ASP A 226 -4.83 11.03 -19.67
CA ASP A 226 -4.61 11.92 -20.79
C ASP A 226 -4.31 13.36 -20.37
N ALA A 227 -5.05 13.89 -19.38
CA ALA A 227 -4.81 15.22 -18.84
C ALA A 227 -3.42 15.35 -18.22
N ARG A 228 -2.99 14.33 -17.46
CA ARG A 228 -1.64 14.27 -16.86
C ARG A 228 -0.55 14.19 -17.91
N LEU A 229 -0.73 13.36 -18.94
CA LEU A 229 0.24 13.21 -20.04
C LEU A 229 0.38 14.49 -20.84
N ARG A 230 -0.71 15.22 -21.10
CA ARG A 230 -0.65 16.55 -21.74
C ARG A 230 0.10 17.59 -20.93
N ALA A 231 -0.01 17.53 -19.60
CA ALA A 231 0.72 18.42 -18.71
C ALA A 231 2.23 18.08 -18.58
N THR A 232 2.65 16.93 -19.10
CA THR A 232 4.04 16.44 -19.01
C THR A 232 4.69 16.44 -20.39
N PRO A 233 5.60 17.38 -20.68
CA PRO A 233 6.12 17.56 -22.04
C PRO A 233 7.16 16.52 -22.44
N ASP A 234 7.97 16.00 -21.51
CA ASP A 234 9.10 15.13 -21.78
C ASP A 234 8.74 13.63 -21.70
N ALA A 235 9.43 12.82 -22.47
CA ALA A 235 9.16 11.39 -22.55
C ALA A 235 9.47 10.62 -21.24
N PRO A 236 10.58 10.88 -20.52
CA PRO A 236 10.82 10.27 -19.21
C PRO A 236 9.71 10.58 -18.19
N GLY A 237 9.27 11.83 -18.10
CA GLY A 237 8.19 12.24 -17.23
C GLY A 237 6.86 11.57 -17.59
N ARG A 238 6.52 11.41 -18.86
CA ARG A 238 5.34 10.67 -19.31
C ARG A 238 5.36 9.21 -18.89
N ARG A 239 6.53 8.57 -18.97
CA ARG A 239 6.73 7.20 -18.48
C ARG A 239 6.45 7.11 -16.97
N ASP A 240 6.98 8.04 -16.19
CA ASP A 240 6.77 8.07 -14.73
C ASP A 240 5.30 8.36 -14.39
N VAL A 241 4.63 9.24 -15.12
CA VAL A 241 3.18 9.52 -14.97
C VAL A 241 2.34 8.27 -15.22
N ILE A 242 2.61 7.50 -16.29
CA ILE A 242 1.89 6.26 -16.60
C ILE A 242 2.03 5.26 -15.45
N ASN A 243 3.27 5.03 -14.98
CA ASN A 243 3.53 4.05 -13.93
C ASN A 243 2.92 4.48 -12.59
N ALA A 244 3.07 5.74 -12.19
CA ALA A 244 2.47 6.26 -10.97
C ALA A 244 0.93 6.23 -11.01
N PHE A 245 0.32 6.51 -12.18
CA PHE A 245 -1.11 6.38 -12.37
C PHE A 245 -1.57 4.94 -12.24
N LYS A 246 -0.90 4.01 -12.95
CA LYS A 246 -1.16 2.57 -12.90
C LYS A 246 -1.11 2.06 -11.46
N ASP A 247 -0.03 2.34 -10.74
CA ASP A 247 0.18 1.82 -9.39
C ASP A 247 -0.88 2.36 -8.42
N ARG A 248 -1.22 3.66 -8.51
CA ARG A 248 -2.23 4.27 -7.65
C ARG A 248 -3.64 3.72 -7.92
N GLU A 249 -4.05 3.63 -9.20
CA GLU A 249 -5.41 3.15 -9.54
C GLU A 249 -5.56 1.66 -9.29
N MET A 250 -4.50 0.86 -9.53
CA MET A 250 -4.48 -0.55 -9.19
C MET A 250 -4.66 -0.74 -7.69
N PHE A 251 -3.89 -0.01 -6.87
CA PHE A 251 -4.02 -0.03 -5.42
C PHE A 251 -5.43 0.38 -4.97
N ARG A 252 -6.02 1.42 -5.58
CA ARG A 252 -7.38 1.86 -5.27
C ARG A 252 -8.42 0.75 -5.57
N ILE A 253 -8.31 0.06 -6.70
CA ILE A 253 -9.20 -1.04 -7.08
C ILE A 253 -9.08 -2.20 -6.12
N ASP A 254 -7.85 -2.59 -5.78
CA ASP A 254 -7.58 -3.65 -4.82
C ASP A 254 -8.16 -3.33 -3.45
N MET A 255 -8.00 -2.08 -2.99
CA MET A 255 -8.57 -1.62 -1.72
C MET A 255 -10.10 -1.68 -1.71
N ARG A 256 -10.75 -1.34 -2.82
CA ARG A 256 -12.22 -1.47 -2.94
C ARG A 256 -12.70 -2.90 -2.70
N TYR A 257 -11.98 -3.87 -3.26
CA TYR A 257 -12.30 -5.29 -3.07
C TYR A 257 -11.99 -5.76 -1.65
N ILE A 258 -10.80 -5.47 -1.13
CA ILE A 258 -10.37 -5.86 0.22
C ILE A 258 -11.30 -5.27 1.30
N LEU A 259 -11.73 -4.03 1.14
CA LEU A 259 -12.62 -3.35 2.08
C LEU A 259 -14.10 -3.76 1.91
N GLY A 260 -14.43 -4.54 0.88
CA GLY A 260 -15.78 -5.04 0.64
C GLY A 260 -16.72 -4.05 -0.02
N HIS A 261 -16.21 -2.98 -0.66
CA HIS A 261 -16.99 -2.11 -1.54
C HIS A 261 -17.33 -2.78 -2.86
N VAL A 262 -16.57 -3.80 -3.23
CA VAL A 262 -16.82 -4.72 -4.32
C VAL A 262 -16.82 -6.12 -3.74
N THR A 263 -17.92 -6.86 -3.89
CA THR A 263 -18.05 -8.23 -3.36
C THR A 263 -17.96 -9.27 -4.46
N GLU A 264 -18.31 -8.88 -5.69
CA GLU A 264 -18.29 -9.76 -6.85
C GLU A 264 -16.92 -9.72 -7.54
N PHE A 265 -16.26 -10.88 -7.65
CA PHE A 265 -14.95 -10.98 -8.29
C PHE A 265 -14.96 -10.49 -9.74
N GLY A 266 -16.04 -10.75 -10.49
CA GLY A 266 -16.18 -10.28 -11.86
C GLY A 266 -16.18 -8.75 -11.99
N GLN A 267 -16.73 -8.01 -11.01
CA GLN A 267 -16.66 -6.56 -10.98
C GLN A 267 -15.24 -6.08 -10.69
N PHE A 268 -14.56 -6.70 -9.72
CA PHE A 268 -13.16 -6.42 -9.41
C PHE A 268 -12.25 -6.61 -10.63
N SER A 269 -12.38 -7.78 -11.30
CA SER A 269 -11.64 -8.10 -12.52
C SER A 269 -11.95 -7.13 -13.66
N GLY A 270 -13.20 -6.70 -13.77
CA GLY A 270 -13.62 -5.70 -14.75
C GLY A 270 -12.94 -4.35 -14.54
N GLU A 271 -12.86 -3.85 -13.30
CA GLU A 271 -12.18 -2.60 -12.98
C GLU A 271 -10.67 -2.68 -13.28
N LEU A 272 -10.00 -3.79 -12.94
CA LEU A 272 -8.59 -4.02 -13.27
C LEU A 272 -8.36 -4.10 -14.79
N SER A 273 -9.26 -4.75 -15.53
CA SER A 273 -9.16 -4.85 -16.98
C SER A 273 -9.39 -3.50 -17.67
N ASP A 274 -10.29 -2.67 -17.17
CA ASP A 274 -10.49 -1.30 -17.65
C ASP A 274 -9.23 -0.44 -17.42
N LEU A 275 -8.58 -0.58 -16.27
CA LEU A 275 -7.31 0.09 -15.99
C LEU A 275 -6.21 -0.39 -16.92
N ALA A 276 -6.09 -1.71 -17.13
CA ALA A 276 -5.11 -2.30 -18.04
C ALA A 276 -5.28 -1.77 -19.46
N ASP A 277 -6.50 -1.73 -19.99
CA ASP A 277 -6.81 -1.18 -21.29
C ASP A 277 -6.37 0.29 -21.43
N VAL A 278 -6.66 1.10 -20.42
CA VAL A 278 -6.29 2.54 -20.41
C VAL A 278 -4.78 2.71 -20.39
N VAL A 279 -4.08 1.96 -19.55
CA VAL A 279 -2.61 2.03 -19.45
C VAL A 279 -1.92 1.56 -20.72
N VAL A 280 -2.39 0.45 -21.30
CA VAL A 280 -1.87 -0.09 -22.57
C VAL A 280 -2.05 0.92 -23.70
N GLN A 281 -3.24 1.50 -23.86
CA GLN A 281 -3.51 2.50 -24.89
C GLN A 281 -2.67 3.76 -24.72
N ALA A 282 -2.57 4.29 -23.51
CA ALA A 282 -1.76 5.48 -23.23
C ALA A 282 -0.27 5.23 -23.50
N THR A 283 0.24 4.07 -23.06
CA THR A 283 1.63 3.69 -23.30
C THR A 283 1.91 3.59 -24.80
N PHE A 284 1.00 2.94 -25.54
CA PHE A 284 1.13 2.82 -26.99
C PHE A 284 1.20 4.20 -27.65
N GLY A 285 0.33 5.13 -27.28
CA GLY A 285 0.35 6.51 -27.79
C GLY A 285 1.67 7.23 -27.50
N VAL A 286 2.23 7.05 -26.32
CA VAL A 286 3.50 7.70 -25.92
C VAL A 286 4.70 7.15 -26.68
N VAL A 287 4.78 5.83 -26.88
CA VAL A 287 5.95 5.21 -27.54
C VAL A 287 5.88 5.26 -29.07
N LEU A 288 4.69 5.31 -29.65
CA LEU A 288 4.51 5.34 -31.11
C LEU A 288 4.94 6.69 -31.72
N GLN A 289 4.62 7.81 -31.07
CA GLN A 289 4.86 9.15 -31.64
C GLN A 289 6.33 9.44 -31.97
N PRO A 290 7.31 9.14 -31.09
CA PRO A 290 8.73 9.32 -31.42
C PRO A 290 9.17 8.48 -32.62
N LEU A 291 8.71 7.22 -32.69
CA LEU A 291 9.05 6.32 -33.81
C LEU A 291 8.46 6.81 -35.14
N LEU A 292 7.23 7.31 -35.10
CA LEU A 292 6.62 7.93 -36.29
C LEU A 292 7.38 9.20 -36.75
N ALA A 293 7.85 10.01 -35.80
CA ALA A 293 8.61 11.23 -36.09
C ALA A 293 9.98 10.90 -36.75
N GLU A 294 10.65 9.84 -36.27
CA GLU A 294 11.98 9.43 -36.77
C GLU A 294 11.89 8.62 -38.05
N HIS A 295 11.01 7.64 -38.13
CA HIS A 295 10.96 6.65 -39.19
C HIS A 295 9.80 6.84 -40.17
N GLY A 296 8.81 7.65 -39.82
CA GLY A 296 7.54 7.76 -40.55
C GLY A 296 6.63 6.55 -40.36
N ALA A 297 5.51 6.53 -41.07
CA ALA A 297 4.55 5.44 -40.96
C ALA A 297 5.03 4.18 -41.67
N PRO A 298 4.87 2.97 -41.08
CA PRO A 298 5.13 1.71 -41.75
C PRO A 298 4.08 1.44 -42.84
N LEU A 299 4.53 1.05 -44.01
CA LEU A 299 3.71 0.78 -45.20
C LEU A 299 3.92 -0.64 -45.66
N LEU A 300 2.89 -1.22 -46.25
CA LEU A 300 2.97 -2.54 -46.89
C LEU A 300 3.70 -2.48 -48.23
N ASP A 301 4.43 -3.53 -48.55
CA ASP A 301 4.96 -3.73 -49.88
C ASP A 301 3.83 -3.78 -50.92
N PRO A 302 4.02 -3.25 -52.12
CA PRO A 302 3.00 -3.35 -53.16
C PRO A 302 2.69 -4.80 -53.49
N VAL A 303 1.41 -5.13 -53.57
CA VAL A 303 0.98 -6.46 -54.07
C VAL A 303 1.17 -6.49 -55.58
N ALA A 304 1.71 -7.59 -56.11
CA ALA A 304 2.08 -7.74 -57.52
C ALA A 304 0.94 -7.45 -58.53
N ASP A 305 -0.32 -7.55 -58.11
CA ASP A 305 -1.50 -7.32 -58.95
C ASP A 305 -2.11 -5.90 -58.83
N GLN A 306 -1.49 -5.00 -58.04
CA GLN A 306 -1.99 -3.61 -57.92
C GLN A 306 -1.38 -2.73 -59.01
N THR A 307 -2.23 -1.90 -59.61
CA THR A 307 -1.74 -0.90 -60.60
C THR A 307 -0.75 0.05 -59.95
N PRO A 308 0.33 0.49 -60.69
CA PRO A 308 1.37 1.35 -60.13
C PRO A 308 0.92 2.68 -59.53
N ALA A 309 -0.35 3.05 -59.71
CA ALA A 309 -0.98 4.27 -59.21
C ALA A 309 -1.70 4.11 -57.86
N SER A 310 -1.68 2.93 -57.21
CA SER A 310 -2.30 2.73 -55.92
C SER A 310 -1.55 3.47 -54.82
N ALA A 311 -2.29 4.20 -53.98
CA ALA A 311 -1.70 4.87 -52.82
C ALA A 311 -1.03 3.83 -51.89
N PRO A 312 0.10 4.18 -51.26
CA PRO A 312 0.76 3.30 -50.29
C PRO A 312 -0.19 2.91 -49.14
N THR A 313 -0.31 1.62 -48.91
CA THR A 313 -1.21 1.09 -47.87
C THR A 313 -0.47 1.05 -46.52
N ALA A 314 -1.05 1.62 -45.48
CA ALA A 314 -0.51 1.53 -44.12
C ALA A 314 -0.39 0.07 -43.68
N CYS A 315 0.66 -0.25 -42.95
CA CYS A 315 0.82 -1.54 -42.30
C CYS A 315 0.19 -1.45 -40.91
N PRO A 316 -1.04 -1.93 -40.69
CA PRO A 316 -1.69 -1.85 -39.37
C PRO A 316 -1.07 -2.83 -38.37
N LEU A 317 -1.12 -2.45 -37.08
CA LEU A 317 -0.79 -3.29 -35.96
C LEU A 317 -2.07 -3.55 -35.14
N THR A 318 -2.24 -4.78 -34.70
CA THR A 318 -3.26 -5.19 -33.75
C THR A 318 -2.57 -5.70 -32.48
N VAL A 319 -3.07 -5.27 -31.32
CA VAL A 319 -2.62 -5.76 -30.01
C VAL A 319 -3.77 -6.58 -29.41
N CYS A 320 -3.52 -7.87 -29.17
CA CYS A 320 -4.50 -8.78 -28.58
C CYS A 320 -4.08 -9.09 -27.15
N ALA A 321 -4.98 -8.90 -26.20
CA ALA A 321 -4.80 -9.38 -24.84
C ALA A 321 -5.07 -10.89 -24.79
N LEU A 322 -4.20 -11.64 -24.14
CA LEU A 322 -4.31 -13.09 -23.94
C LEU A 322 -4.58 -13.44 -22.49
N GLY A 323 -4.81 -14.71 -22.22
CA GLY A 323 -4.96 -15.22 -20.86
C GLY A 323 -6.02 -14.49 -20.05
N LYS A 324 -5.72 -14.19 -18.79
CA LYS A 324 -6.62 -13.48 -17.87
C LYS A 324 -6.96 -12.06 -18.36
N ALA A 325 -6.01 -11.38 -18.97
CA ALA A 325 -6.24 -10.04 -19.53
C ALA A 325 -7.27 -10.11 -20.69
N GLY A 326 -7.12 -11.07 -21.60
CA GLY A 326 -8.05 -11.29 -22.71
C GLY A 326 -9.46 -11.71 -22.27
N GLY A 327 -9.57 -12.52 -21.21
CA GLY A 327 -10.84 -12.95 -20.61
C GLY A 327 -11.46 -11.90 -19.67
N ARG A 328 -10.80 -10.77 -19.39
CA ARG A 328 -11.19 -9.79 -18.36
C ARG A 328 -11.32 -10.43 -16.97
N GLU A 329 -10.38 -11.32 -16.65
CA GLU A 329 -10.33 -12.11 -15.40
C GLU A 329 -9.09 -11.76 -14.56
N LEU A 330 -8.59 -10.52 -14.70
CA LEU A 330 -7.44 -10.05 -13.91
C LEU A 330 -7.77 -10.08 -12.41
N GLY A 331 -6.82 -10.53 -11.62
CA GLY A 331 -6.89 -10.53 -10.16
C GLY A 331 -5.65 -9.88 -9.56
N PHE A 332 -5.47 -10.03 -8.24
CA PHE A 332 -4.27 -9.56 -7.56
C PHE A 332 -3.00 -10.11 -8.22
N ALA A 333 -2.03 -9.23 -8.45
CA ALA A 333 -0.74 -9.57 -9.04
C ALA A 333 -0.82 -10.38 -10.36
N SER A 334 -1.89 -10.19 -11.15
CA SER A 334 -2.01 -10.84 -12.46
C SER A 334 -1.08 -10.20 -13.48
N ASP A 335 -0.37 -11.03 -14.23
CA ASP A 335 0.38 -10.62 -15.40
C ASP A 335 -0.55 -10.25 -16.56
N ILE A 336 -0.08 -9.36 -17.43
CA ILE A 336 -0.77 -8.99 -18.66
C ILE A 336 0.01 -9.58 -19.83
N GLU A 337 -0.60 -10.55 -20.52
CA GLU A 337 -0.05 -11.16 -21.72
C GLU A 337 -0.60 -10.47 -22.96
N LEU A 338 0.29 -9.97 -23.82
CA LEU A 338 -0.08 -9.26 -25.05
C LEU A 338 0.58 -9.92 -26.27
N LEU A 339 -0.21 -10.07 -27.32
CA LEU A 339 0.26 -10.49 -28.64
C LEU A 339 0.17 -9.32 -29.61
N PHE A 340 1.29 -9.00 -30.28
CA PHE A 340 1.40 -7.94 -31.25
C PHE A 340 1.45 -8.55 -32.64
N ILE A 341 0.49 -8.19 -33.50
CA ILE A 341 0.36 -8.72 -34.86
C ILE A 341 0.34 -7.55 -35.84
N TYR A 342 1.30 -7.47 -36.76
CA TYR A 342 1.29 -6.50 -37.85
C TYR A 342 1.01 -7.17 -39.18
N ALA A 343 0.48 -6.39 -40.15
CA ALA A 343 -0.14 -6.94 -41.35
C ALA A 343 0.82 -7.54 -42.37
N GLY A 344 2.10 -7.15 -42.40
CA GLY A 344 3.01 -7.74 -43.39
C GLY A 344 4.29 -6.96 -43.61
N SER A 345 5.06 -7.44 -44.60
CA SER A 345 6.33 -6.86 -44.99
C SER A 345 6.18 -5.48 -45.65
N GLY A 346 7.24 -4.68 -45.56
CA GLY A 346 7.33 -3.36 -46.14
C GLY A 346 8.33 -2.48 -45.39
N GLN A 347 8.28 -1.19 -45.64
CA GLN A 347 9.21 -0.21 -45.10
C GLN A 347 8.49 1.06 -44.65
N THR A 348 9.10 1.77 -43.72
CA THR A 348 8.62 3.10 -43.27
C THR A 348 8.92 4.17 -44.33
N ARG A 349 8.16 5.30 -44.24
CA ARG A 349 8.44 6.49 -45.08
C ARG A 349 8.72 7.70 -44.17
N GLY A 350 9.93 7.80 -43.71
CA GLY A 350 10.38 8.91 -42.85
C GLY A 350 11.83 9.26 -43.07
N PRO A 351 12.41 10.14 -42.27
CA PRO A 351 13.81 10.53 -42.37
C PRO A 351 14.78 9.36 -42.29
N ALA A 352 14.49 8.39 -41.42
CA ALA A 352 15.28 7.16 -41.27
C ALA A 352 14.40 5.94 -41.63
N VAL A 353 14.54 5.47 -42.89
CA VAL A 353 13.77 4.33 -43.41
C VAL A 353 14.26 3.02 -42.81
N ILE A 354 13.33 2.24 -42.23
CA ILE A 354 13.56 0.91 -41.68
C ILE A 354 12.47 -0.07 -42.18
N SER A 355 12.69 -1.38 -42.01
CA SER A 355 11.66 -2.37 -42.30
C SER A 355 10.50 -2.31 -41.29
N ASN A 356 9.31 -2.78 -41.73
CA ASN A 356 8.18 -2.92 -40.82
C ASN A 356 8.48 -3.80 -39.59
N ALA A 357 9.24 -4.89 -39.84
CA ALA A 357 9.68 -5.78 -38.77
C ALA A 357 10.50 -5.03 -37.71
N GLU A 358 11.51 -4.27 -38.14
CA GLU A 358 12.36 -3.49 -37.25
C GLU A 358 11.58 -2.37 -36.56
N PHE A 359 10.66 -1.69 -37.25
CA PHE A 359 9.80 -0.67 -36.66
C PHE A 359 8.95 -1.24 -35.51
N TYR A 360 8.28 -2.35 -35.75
CA TYR A 360 7.42 -2.96 -34.74
C TYR A 360 8.19 -3.64 -33.60
N GLU A 361 9.38 -4.18 -33.86
CA GLU A 361 10.28 -4.67 -32.83
C GLU A 361 10.70 -3.54 -31.89
N ARG A 362 11.13 -2.39 -32.40
CA ARG A 362 11.48 -1.20 -31.60
C ARG A 362 10.28 -0.68 -30.82
N LEU A 363 9.09 -0.70 -31.43
CA LEU A 363 7.85 -0.30 -30.76
C LEU A 363 7.55 -1.19 -29.56
N VAL A 364 7.61 -2.52 -29.73
CA VAL A 364 7.35 -3.48 -28.64
C VAL A 364 8.42 -3.36 -27.54
N GLN A 365 9.70 -3.24 -27.89
CA GLN A 365 10.78 -3.03 -26.91
C GLN A 365 10.55 -1.74 -26.09
N SER A 366 10.18 -0.64 -26.75
CA SER A 366 9.88 0.63 -26.11
C SER A 366 8.64 0.51 -25.23
N PHE A 367 7.61 -0.19 -25.69
CA PHE A 367 6.38 -0.44 -24.94
C PHE A 367 6.68 -1.21 -23.65
N VAL A 368 7.33 -2.38 -23.73
CA VAL A 368 7.68 -3.22 -22.59
C VAL A 368 8.58 -2.47 -21.60
N SER A 369 9.56 -1.70 -22.11
CA SER A 369 10.45 -0.93 -21.23
C SER A 369 9.76 0.25 -20.55
N THR A 370 8.63 0.73 -21.06
CA THR A 370 7.87 1.86 -20.49
C THR A 370 7.04 1.44 -19.30
N ILE A 371 6.35 0.30 -19.38
CA ILE A 371 5.57 -0.22 -18.27
C ILE A 371 6.53 -0.96 -17.33
N ARG A 372 6.74 -0.39 -16.16
CA ARG A 372 7.55 -1.05 -15.11
C ARG A 372 6.70 -2.07 -14.39
N ALA A 373 7.19 -3.30 -14.27
CA ALA A 373 6.79 -4.18 -13.21
C ALA A 373 7.05 -3.46 -11.86
N LYS A 374 6.25 -3.72 -10.83
CA LYS A 374 6.54 -3.22 -9.49
C LYS A 374 7.97 -3.54 -9.13
N ARG A 375 8.72 -2.54 -8.70
CA ARG A 375 10.10 -2.74 -8.27
C ARG A 375 10.13 -3.62 -7.03
N GLU A 376 11.05 -4.58 -7.08
CA GLU A 376 11.55 -5.45 -6.03
C GLU A 376 10.56 -6.51 -5.53
N GLY A 377 10.63 -7.63 -6.20
CA GLY A 377 10.25 -8.91 -5.63
C GLY A 377 8.96 -9.50 -6.14
N ILE A 378 8.60 -9.23 -7.37
CA ILE A 378 7.95 -10.22 -8.23
C ILE A 378 8.34 -9.94 -9.67
#